data_1c42a7a5ed2c9f52d292586f73bad3e5
#
_entry.id   1c42a7a5ed2c9f52d292586f73bad3e5
#
_cell.length_a   1.000
_cell.length_b   1.000
_cell.length_c   1.000
_cell.angle_alpha   90.00
_cell.angle_beta   90.00
_cell.angle_gamma   90.00
#
_symmetry.space_group_name_H-M   'P 1'
#
loop_
_entity.id
_entity.type
_entity.pdbx_description
1 polymer ?
#
loop_
_entity_poly.entity_id
_entity_poly.type
_entity_poly.pdbx_seq_one_letter_code
_entity_poly.pdbx_strand_id
1 'polypeptide(L)'
;DAAFSSLTNYTSTKSGHVYAMTNAAWPEWVKIGKAVDAEDRLSSYQTSSPMRDYTMIHYAYSDDRNVSERQAHERAAKLGEKRNEWFKISREEAIIVIEQTVEEVA
;
A
#
# COMPACT_ATOMS: atom_id res chain seq x y z
N ASP A 1 27.36 -13.62 -4.18
CA ASP A 1 27.03 -14.47 -3.06
C ASP A 1 25.51 -14.65 -2.94
N ALA A 2 25.08 -15.65 -2.18
CA ALA A 2 23.67 -16.05 -2.12
C ALA A 2 22.75 -14.95 -1.55
N ALA A 3 23.23 -14.19 -0.56
CA ALA A 3 22.43 -13.12 0.04
C ALA A 3 22.23 -11.98 -0.95
N PHE A 4 23.24 -11.63 -1.69
CA PHE A 4 23.14 -10.58 -2.71
C PHE A 4 22.22 -11.01 -3.84
N SER A 5 22.31 -12.25 -4.30
CA SER A 5 21.43 -12.79 -5.35
C SER A 5 19.97 -12.79 -4.90
N SER A 6 19.69 -13.21 -3.66
CA SER A 6 18.34 -13.20 -3.11
C SER A 6 17.77 -11.78 -3.06
N LEU A 7 18.56 -10.81 -2.62
CA LEU A 7 18.13 -9.42 -2.56
C LEU A 7 17.84 -8.87 -3.95
N THR A 8 18.69 -9.17 -4.92
CA THR A 8 18.51 -8.74 -6.30
C THR A 8 17.22 -9.32 -6.88
N ASN A 9 17.00 -10.61 -6.70
CA ASN A 9 15.79 -11.26 -7.17
C ASN A 9 14.54 -10.67 -6.52
N TYR A 10 14.59 -10.42 -5.20
CA TYR A 10 13.49 -9.85 -4.45
C TYR A 10 13.12 -8.46 -4.98
N THR A 11 14.11 -7.59 -5.20
CA THR A 11 13.86 -6.22 -5.66
C THR A 11 13.43 -6.15 -7.12
N SER A 12 13.81 -7.12 -7.96
CA SER A 12 13.44 -7.15 -9.37
C SER A 12 12.05 -7.74 -9.61
N THR A 13 11.47 -8.41 -8.62
CA THR A 13 10.14 -9.01 -8.73
C THR A 13 9.07 -7.93 -8.86
N LYS A 14 8.16 -8.09 -9.82
CA LYS A 14 7.03 -7.17 -10.01
C LYS A 14 5.93 -7.37 -8.99
N SER A 15 5.77 -8.60 -8.52
CA SER A 15 4.73 -8.95 -7.55
C SER A 15 5.02 -8.35 -6.18
N GLY A 16 3.98 -8.25 -5.39
CA GLY A 16 4.07 -7.75 -4.02
C GLY A 16 2.70 -7.39 -3.51
N HIS A 17 2.66 -6.45 -2.58
CA HIS A 17 1.42 -6.02 -1.96
C HIS A 17 1.06 -4.60 -2.35
N VAL A 18 -0.24 -4.36 -2.52
CA VAL A 18 -0.83 -3.03 -2.47
C VAL A 18 -1.58 -2.97 -1.16
N TYR A 19 -1.39 -1.89 -0.41
CA TYR A 19 -1.90 -1.81 0.96
C TYR A 19 -2.61 -0.49 1.23
N ALA A 20 -3.46 -0.50 2.24
CA ALA A 20 -4.07 0.69 2.80
C ALA A 20 -3.66 0.79 4.27
N MET A 21 -3.23 1.98 4.67
CA MET A 21 -2.69 2.25 5.99
C MET A 21 -3.26 3.56 6.51
N THR A 22 -3.49 3.64 7.81
CA THR A 22 -3.96 4.87 8.44
C THR A 22 -2.99 5.33 9.51
N ASN A 23 -3.12 6.59 9.90
CA ASN A 23 -2.38 7.16 11.01
C ASN A 23 -3.35 7.92 11.91
N ALA A 24 -3.23 7.73 13.22
CA ALA A 24 -4.13 8.34 14.18
C ALA A 24 -4.11 9.88 14.12
N ALA A 25 -3.00 10.47 13.68
CA ALA A 25 -2.89 11.92 13.54
C ALA A 25 -3.75 12.48 12.38
N TRP A 26 -4.11 11.64 11.42
CA TRP A 26 -4.89 12.04 10.24
C TRP A 26 -6.06 11.07 10.03
N PRO A 27 -7.08 11.12 10.91
CA PRO A 27 -8.11 10.07 10.96
C PRO A 27 -9.02 10.00 9.73
N GLU A 28 -9.08 11.04 8.92
CA GLU A 28 -9.90 11.06 7.71
C GLU A 28 -9.14 10.62 6.45
N TRP A 29 -7.86 10.30 6.59
CA TRP A 29 -6.99 9.99 5.46
C TRP A 29 -6.55 8.55 5.48
N VAL A 30 -6.46 7.95 4.29
CA VAL A 30 -5.95 6.60 4.09
C VAL A 30 -4.79 6.68 3.09
N LYS A 31 -3.67 6.08 3.45
CA LYS A 31 -2.53 5.96 2.55
C LYS A 31 -2.69 4.67 1.74
N ILE A 32 -2.58 4.78 0.42
CA ILE A 32 -2.51 3.61 -0.47
C ILE A 32 -1.09 3.56 -1.04
N GLY A 33 -0.41 2.46 -0.79
CA GLY A 33 0.97 2.29 -1.21
C GLY A 33 1.25 0.88 -1.70
N LYS A 34 2.50 0.67 -2.06
CA LYS A 34 2.98 -0.63 -2.50
C LYS A 34 4.21 -1.04 -1.71
N ALA A 35 4.41 -2.33 -1.60
CA ALA A 35 5.59 -2.89 -0.96
C ALA A 35 5.80 -4.30 -1.48
N VAL A 36 7.01 -4.81 -1.39
CA VAL A 36 7.22 -6.23 -1.62
C VAL A 36 6.53 -7.03 -0.53
N ASP A 37 6.58 -6.53 0.71
CA ASP A 37 5.86 -7.11 1.85
C ASP A 37 5.25 -5.99 2.68
N ALA A 38 3.91 -6.03 2.82
CA ALA A 38 3.16 -4.98 3.51
C ALA A 38 3.49 -4.91 5.01
N GLU A 39 3.69 -6.05 5.66
CA GLU A 39 3.98 -6.07 7.09
C GLU A 39 5.36 -5.50 7.40
N ASP A 40 6.34 -5.78 6.54
CA ASP A 40 7.66 -5.17 6.66
C ASP A 40 7.58 -3.65 6.47
N ARG A 41 6.75 -3.19 5.54
CA ARG A 41 6.55 -1.77 5.32
C ARG A 41 5.92 -1.10 6.53
N LEU A 42 4.91 -1.72 7.13
CA LEU A 42 4.30 -1.21 8.36
C LEU A 42 5.35 -1.11 9.48
N SER A 43 6.17 -2.14 9.63
CA SER A 43 7.23 -2.16 10.64
C SER A 43 8.18 -0.98 10.45
N SER A 44 8.57 -0.67 9.21
CA SER A 44 9.43 0.46 8.91
C SER A 44 8.79 1.79 9.31
N TYR A 45 7.51 1.99 9.01
CA TYR A 45 6.79 3.20 9.41
C TYR A 45 6.68 3.32 10.94
N GLN A 46 6.38 2.22 11.62
CA GLN A 46 6.26 2.22 13.08
C GLN A 46 7.59 2.55 13.75
N THR A 47 8.69 2.03 13.21
CA THR A 47 10.03 2.33 13.73
C THR A 47 10.36 3.81 13.66
N SER A 48 9.90 4.51 12.61
CA SER A 48 10.15 5.93 12.40
C SER A 48 9.19 6.82 13.20
N SER A 49 8.10 6.28 13.69
CA SER A 49 7.09 7.04 14.42
C SER A 49 7.27 6.89 15.92
N PRO A 50 7.44 8.01 16.68
CA PRO A 50 7.58 7.91 18.13
C PRO A 50 6.34 7.34 18.81
N MET A 51 5.16 7.50 18.22
CA MET A 51 3.90 7.02 18.79
C MET A 51 3.47 5.67 18.24
N ARG A 52 4.15 5.15 17.23
CA ARG A 52 3.82 3.89 16.57
C ARG A 52 2.34 3.78 16.24
N ASP A 53 1.81 4.85 15.66
CA ASP A 53 0.38 5.08 15.48
C ASP A 53 -0.13 4.77 14.07
N TYR A 54 0.67 4.12 13.23
CA TYR A 54 0.24 3.59 11.95
C TYR A 54 -0.53 2.29 12.14
N THR A 55 -1.57 2.11 11.32
CA THR A 55 -2.35 0.87 11.33
C THR A 55 -2.51 0.38 9.90
N MET A 56 -2.13 -0.87 9.66
CA MET A 56 -2.39 -1.53 8.39
C MET A 56 -3.84 -2.01 8.38
N ILE A 57 -4.70 -1.41 7.55
CA ILE A 57 -6.12 -1.77 7.54
C ILE A 57 -6.43 -2.85 6.51
N HIS A 58 -5.62 -2.95 5.45
CA HIS A 58 -5.83 -3.96 4.42
C HIS A 58 -4.60 -4.06 3.55
N TYR A 59 -4.33 -5.26 3.02
CA TYR A 59 -3.38 -5.42 1.92
C TYR A 59 -3.78 -6.62 1.09
N ALA A 60 -3.37 -6.62 -0.18
CA ALA A 60 -3.65 -7.70 -1.10
C ALA A 60 -2.44 -7.95 -1.99
N TYR A 61 -2.22 -9.20 -2.34
CA TYR A 61 -1.18 -9.60 -3.27
C TYR A 61 -1.54 -9.12 -4.68
N SER A 62 -0.52 -8.63 -5.39
CA SER A 62 -0.63 -8.21 -6.78
C SER A 62 0.46 -8.86 -7.61
N ASP A 63 0.13 -9.29 -8.82
CA ASP A 63 1.11 -9.81 -9.76
C ASP A 63 2.04 -8.70 -10.27
N ASP A 64 1.58 -7.45 -10.26
CA ASP A 64 2.39 -6.28 -10.58
C ASP A 64 2.02 -5.14 -9.65
N ARG A 65 2.79 -4.99 -8.56
CA ARG A 65 2.50 -3.98 -7.54
C ARG A 65 2.58 -2.55 -8.06
N ASN A 66 3.42 -2.30 -9.05
CA ASN A 66 3.57 -0.96 -9.61
C ASN A 66 2.33 -0.55 -10.39
N VAL A 67 1.83 -1.44 -11.24
CA VAL A 67 0.61 -1.20 -12.01
C VAL A 67 -0.59 -1.09 -11.08
N SER A 68 -0.71 -1.99 -10.11
CA SER A 68 -1.82 -2.00 -9.16
C SER A 68 -1.83 -0.73 -8.30
N GLU A 69 -0.68 -0.26 -7.82
CA GLU A 69 -0.65 0.99 -7.06
C GLU A 69 -1.14 2.16 -7.90
N ARG A 70 -0.64 2.26 -9.13
CA ARG A 70 -1.04 3.37 -10.02
C ARG A 70 -2.54 3.36 -10.27
N GLN A 71 -3.11 2.19 -10.58
CA GLN A 71 -4.55 2.09 -10.82
C GLN A 71 -5.37 2.34 -9.55
N ALA A 72 -4.90 1.86 -8.41
CA ALA A 72 -5.56 2.12 -7.14
C ALA A 72 -5.58 3.62 -6.83
N HIS A 73 -4.46 4.31 -7.09
CA HIS A 73 -4.40 5.77 -6.92
C HIS A 73 -5.38 6.49 -7.83
N GLU A 74 -5.50 6.08 -9.08
CA GLU A 74 -6.45 6.67 -10.01
C GLU A 74 -7.89 6.50 -9.54
N ARG A 75 -8.24 5.32 -9.05
CA ARG A 75 -9.57 5.02 -8.53
C ARG A 75 -9.87 5.81 -7.26
N ALA A 76 -8.93 5.83 -6.32
CA ALA A 76 -9.10 6.54 -5.06
C ALA A 76 -9.23 8.04 -5.27
N ALA A 77 -8.50 8.59 -6.22
CA ALA A 77 -8.55 10.03 -6.54
C ALA A 77 -9.92 10.47 -7.06
N LYS A 78 -10.72 9.55 -7.59
CA LYS A 78 -12.10 9.84 -8.02
C LYS A 78 -13.08 9.85 -6.85
N LEU A 79 -12.71 9.27 -5.71
CA LEU A 79 -13.57 9.14 -4.55
C LEU A 79 -13.37 10.25 -3.54
N GLY A 80 -12.17 10.82 -3.46
CA GLY A 80 -11.88 11.85 -2.48
C GLY A 80 -10.60 12.60 -2.80
N GLU A 81 -10.30 13.59 -1.98
CA GLU A 81 -9.13 14.44 -2.15
C GLU A 81 -7.86 13.59 -2.08
N LYS A 82 -6.89 13.90 -2.95
CA LYS A 82 -5.59 13.22 -2.96
C LYS A 82 -4.49 14.20 -2.55
N ARG A 83 -3.60 13.74 -1.66
CA ARG A 83 -2.36 14.43 -1.32
C ARG A 83 -1.24 13.41 -1.31
N ASN A 84 -0.40 13.43 -2.34
CA ASN A 84 0.66 12.43 -2.55
C ASN A 84 0.04 11.03 -2.60
N GLU A 85 0.37 10.16 -1.66
CA GLU A 85 -0.19 8.81 -1.59
C GLU A 85 -1.34 8.69 -0.59
N TRP A 86 -1.81 9.82 -0.04
CA TRP A 86 -2.90 9.86 0.92
C TRP A 86 -4.18 10.30 0.26
N PHE A 87 -5.30 9.67 0.66
CA PHE A 87 -6.62 9.92 0.08
C PHE A 87 -7.64 10.13 1.18
N LYS A 88 -8.47 11.14 1.03
CA LYS A 88 -9.55 11.42 1.98
C LYS A 88 -10.77 10.58 1.60
N ILE A 89 -10.71 9.31 1.93
CA ILE A 89 -11.74 8.30 1.64
C ILE A 89 -11.95 7.44 2.88
N SER A 90 -13.05 6.68 2.89
CA SER A 90 -13.29 5.76 4.00
C SER A 90 -12.39 4.53 3.91
N ARG A 91 -12.28 3.81 5.03
CA ARG A 91 -11.53 2.55 5.07
C ARG A 91 -12.15 1.53 4.12
N GLU A 92 -13.48 1.46 4.11
CA GLU A 92 -14.23 0.55 3.26
C GLU A 92 -13.99 0.84 1.78
N GLU A 93 -13.98 2.12 1.41
CA GLU A 93 -13.67 2.52 0.04
C GLU A 93 -12.26 2.11 -0.35
N ALA A 94 -11.29 2.28 0.55
CA ALA A 94 -9.91 1.88 0.29
C ALA A 94 -9.78 0.37 0.07
N ILE A 95 -10.47 -0.42 0.88
CA ILE A 95 -10.46 -1.89 0.75
C ILE A 95 -11.04 -2.31 -0.61
N ILE A 96 -12.17 -1.74 -0.99
CA ILE A 96 -12.82 -2.04 -2.26
C ILE A 96 -11.91 -1.67 -3.43
N VAL A 97 -11.28 -0.49 -3.37
CA VAL A 97 -10.36 -0.03 -4.41
C VAL A 97 -9.22 -1.03 -4.60
N ILE A 98 -8.60 -1.46 -3.50
CA ILE A 98 -7.48 -2.41 -3.55
C ILE A 98 -7.93 -3.75 -4.14
N GLU A 99 -9.03 -4.31 -3.64
CA GLU A 99 -9.50 -5.61 -4.10
C GLU A 99 -9.87 -5.62 -5.57
N GLN A 100 -10.59 -4.59 -6.03
CA GLN A 100 -10.95 -4.46 -7.44
C GLN A 100 -9.70 -4.32 -8.32
N THR A 101 -8.73 -3.55 -7.86
CA THR A 101 -7.52 -3.28 -8.63
C THR A 101 -6.66 -4.53 -8.79
N VAL A 102 -6.40 -5.26 -7.71
CA VAL A 102 -5.55 -6.46 -7.81
C VAL A 102 -6.22 -7.56 -8.60
N GLU A 103 -7.55 -7.65 -8.55
CA GLU A 103 -8.30 -8.60 -9.37
C GLU A 103 -8.15 -8.31 -10.85
N GLU A 104 -8.23 -7.05 -11.24
CA GLU A 104 -8.09 -6.67 -12.66
C GLU A 104 -6.67 -6.80 -13.18
N VAL A 105 -5.67 -6.62 -12.32
CA VAL A 105 -4.25 -6.73 -12.70
C VAL A 105 -3.80 -8.20 -12.78
N ALA A 106 -4.51 -9.08 -12.12
CA ALA A 106 -4.16 -10.52 -12.09
C ALA A 106 -4.23 -11.17 -13.46
#